data_a15dd5c073450a8dc297cc56f9ff5325
#
_entry.id   a15dd5c073450a8dc297cc56f9ff5325
#
_cell.length_a   1.000
_cell.length_b   1.000
_cell.length_c   1.000
_cell.angle_alpha   90.00
_cell.angle_beta   90.00
_cell.angle_gamma   90.00
#
_symmetry.space_group_name_H-M   'P 1'
#
loop_
_entity.id
_entity.type
_entity.pdbx_description
1 polymer ?
#
loop_
_entity_poly.entity_id
_entity_poly.type
_entity_poly.pdbx_seq_one_letter_code
_entity_poly.pdbx_strand_id
1 'polypeptide(L)'
;IICCSAFRKKKLDTNPDLRGRTVAMHNFISTKKAPAVEKQDYVLYFGRFSKEKGVETLVEACKALPDIPFVAAGSGPLEGELAGIPNLKNVGFQSGEELQRLIAGARLSLCPSECYDNCPFSVMESLMYGTPVLGADIGGIPELIDAGVNGELFESGNADALTEKIRTLWDDRTRLDAYTRACGTTRFDTVEEYAEKLMPLYQR
;
A
#
# COMPACT_ATOMS: atom_id res chain seq x y z
N ILE A 1 -4.84 23.87 8.41
CA ILE A 1 -5.01 22.42 8.61
C ILE A 1 -4.17 21.69 7.57
N ILE A 2 -3.34 20.77 8.01
CA ILE A 2 -2.54 19.91 7.12
C ILE A 2 -3.32 18.61 6.88
N CYS A 3 -3.45 18.23 5.62
CA CYS A 3 -4.11 17.03 5.17
C CYS A 3 -3.06 16.12 4.51
N CYS A 4 -2.95 14.86 4.94
CA CYS A 4 -1.97 13.93 4.39
C CYS A 4 -2.31 13.39 2.99
N SER A 5 -3.34 13.95 2.32
CA SER A 5 -3.68 13.69 0.92
C SER A 5 -4.47 14.85 0.32
N ALA A 6 -4.43 14.99 -0.99
CA ALA A 6 -5.29 15.92 -1.73
C ALA A 6 -6.76 15.49 -1.64
N PHE A 7 -7.04 14.19 -1.60
CA PHE A 7 -8.37 13.66 -1.34
C PHE A 7 -8.93 14.19 -0.02
N ARG A 8 -8.16 14.09 1.08
CA ARG A 8 -8.59 14.60 2.39
C ARG A 8 -8.81 16.09 2.37
N LYS A 9 -7.89 16.83 1.75
CA LYS A 9 -8.04 18.29 1.55
C LYS A 9 -9.35 18.60 0.83
N LYS A 10 -9.62 17.96 -0.32
CA LYS A 10 -10.84 18.16 -1.10
C LYS A 10 -12.09 17.92 -0.26
N LYS A 11 -12.09 16.86 0.58
CA LYS A 11 -13.22 16.57 1.48
C LYS A 11 -13.41 17.65 2.55
N LEU A 12 -12.34 18.17 3.14
CA LEU A 12 -12.44 19.23 4.16
C LEU A 12 -12.85 20.58 3.54
N ASP A 13 -12.38 20.88 2.34
CA ASP A 13 -12.73 22.13 1.63
C ASP A 13 -14.21 22.20 1.20
N THR A 14 -14.99 21.12 1.32
CA THR A 14 -16.44 21.15 1.17
C THR A 14 -17.12 21.92 2.30
N ASN A 15 -16.48 21.98 3.48
CA ASN A 15 -16.95 22.82 4.58
C ASN A 15 -16.52 24.27 4.33
N PRO A 16 -17.46 25.24 4.23
CA PRO A 16 -17.14 26.64 3.99
C PRO A 16 -16.16 27.24 4.99
N ASP A 17 -16.23 26.83 6.28
CA ASP A 17 -15.36 27.34 7.35
C ASP A 17 -13.92 26.89 7.25
N LEU A 18 -13.66 25.83 6.49
CA LEU A 18 -12.33 25.24 6.30
C LEU A 18 -11.73 25.56 4.93
N ARG A 19 -12.55 26.01 3.98
CA ARG A 19 -12.13 26.30 2.61
C ARG A 19 -10.99 27.35 2.59
N GLY A 20 -9.91 27.02 1.88
CA GLY A 20 -8.73 27.88 1.80
C GLY A 20 -7.83 27.86 3.04
N ARG A 21 -8.20 27.09 4.08
CA ARG A 21 -7.41 26.92 5.32
C ARG A 21 -6.72 25.56 5.39
N THR A 22 -6.80 24.77 4.32
CA THR A 22 -6.26 23.43 4.24
C THR A 22 -5.09 23.38 3.24
N VAL A 23 -4.08 22.59 3.55
CA VAL A 23 -2.92 22.30 2.68
C VAL A 23 -2.77 20.79 2.59
N ALA A 24 -2.59 20.26 1.37
CA ALA A 24 -2.24 18.86 1.18
C ALA A 24 -0.73 18.69 1.29
N MET A 25 -0.31 17.73 2.10
CA MET A 25 1.09 17.37 2.31
C MET A 25 1.15 15.91 2.72
N HIS A 26 1.64 15.04 1.81
CA HIS A 26 1.75 13.61 2.10
C HIS A 26 2.63 13.36 3.32
N ASN A 27 2.43 12.24 3.99
CA ASN A 27 3.30 11.84 5.09
C ASN A 27 4.74 11.69 4.58
N PHE A 28 5.69 11.90 5.47
CA PHE A 28 7.09 11.58 5.24
C PHE A 28 7.37 10.13 5.63
N ILE A 29 8.45 9.59 5.11
CA ILE A 29 8.93 8.26 5.48
C ILE A 29 10.43 8.31 5.76
N SER A 30 10.86 7.57 6.80
CA SER A 30 12.29 7.46 7.10
C SER A 30 12.99 6.64 6.02
N THR A 31 13.94 7.25 5.33
CA THR A 31 14.72 6.62 4.26
C THR A 31 15.76 5.65 4.85
N LYS A 32 15.33 4.47 5.24
CA LYS A 32 16.28 3.36 5.44
C LYS A 32 16.52 2.69 4.09
N LYS A 33 17.78 2.38 3.81
CA LYS A 33 18.15 1.65 2.61
C LYS A 33 17.38 0.31 2.58
N ALA A 34 16.75 0.01 1.45
CA ALA A 34 16.11 -1.28 1.25
C ALA A 34 17.11 -2.43 1.53
N PRO A 35 16.72 -3.47 2.27
CA PRO A 35 17.57 -4.63 2.41
C PRO A 35 17.83 -5.27 1.04
N ALA A 36 19.07 -5.71 0.82
CA ALA A 36 19.42 -6.45 -0.40
C ALA A 36 18.83 -7.87 -0.29
N VAL A 37 17.63 -8.06 -0.81
CA VAL A 37 16.90 -9.34 -0.81
C VAL A 37 16.47 -9.65 -2.24
N GLU A 38 16.67 -10.88 -2.66
CA GLU A 38 16.13 -11.35 -3.93
C GLU A 38 14.60 -11.46 -3.88
N LYS A 39 13.94 -11.12 -4.99
CA LYS A 39 12.49 -11.27 -5.12
C LYS A 39 12.11 -12.76 -5.04
N GLN A 40 11.16 -13.04 -4.16
CA GLN A 40 10.58 -14.34 -3.95
C GLN A 40 9.15 -14.37 -4.52
N ASP A 41 8.70 -15.56 -4.94
CA ASP A 41 7.41 -15.70 -5.59
C ASP A 41 6.25 -15.73 -4.57
N TYR A 42 5.89 -14.55 -4.07
CA TYR A 42 4.68 -14.35 -3.27
C TYR A 42 4.11 -12.93 -3.43
N VAL A 43 2.82 -12.83 -3.17
CA VAL A 43 2.07 -11.59 -3.03
C VAL A 43 1.95 -11.26 -1.55
N LEU A 44 2.30 -10.03 -1.14
CA LEU A 44 2.32 -9.61 0.26
C LEU A 44 1.12 -8.73 0.59
N TYR A 45 0.47 -9.04 1.70
CA TYR A 45 -0.36 -8.10 2.44
C TYR A 45 0.28 -7.83 3.80
N PHE A 46 0.35 -6.57 4.22
CA PHE A 46 0.76 -6.24 5.58
C PHE A 46 -0.03 -5.06 6.13
N GLY A 47 -0.51 -5.24 7.35
CA GLY A 47 -1.35 -4.28 8.03
C GLY A 47 -2.28 -4.92 9.05
N ARG A 48 -3.23 -4.13 9.55
CA ARG A 48 -4.25 -4.61 10.49
C ARG A 48 -5.20 -5.58 9.79
N PHE A 49 -5.47 -6.72 10.43
CA PHE A 49 -6.46 -7.68 9.92
C PHE A 49 -7.86 -7.27 10.34
N SER A 50 -8.47 -6.38 9.56
CA SER A 50 -9.79 -5.81 9.83
C SER A 50 -10.56 -5.57 8.54
N LYS A 51 -11.87 -5.43 8.66
CA LYS A 51 -12.78 -5.27 7.52
C LYS A 51 -12.42 -4.03 6.68
N GLU A 52 -12.22 -2.91 7.34
CA GLU A 52 -11.89 -1.64 6.66
C GLU A 52 -10.55 -1.68 5.90
N LYS A 53 -9.70 -2.69 6.19
CA LYS A 53 -8.45 -2.93 5.46
C LYS A 53 -8.59 -3.96 4.33
N GLY A 54 -9.82 -4.40 4.05
CA GLY A 54 -10.15 -5.28 2.93
C GLY A 54 -9.65 -6.72 3.10
N VAL A 55 -9.59 -7.21 4.36
CA VAL A 55 -9.13 -8.59 4.61
C VAL A 55 -10.09 -9.63 4.04
N GLU A 56 -11.40 -9.36 4.04
CA GLU A 56 -12.39 -10.25 3.43
C GLU A 56 -12.16 -10.34 1.91
N THR A 57 -11.99 -9.21 1.24
CA THR A 57 -11.64 -9.12 -0.19
C THR A 57 -10.31 -9.82 -0.51
N LEU A 58 -9.29 -9.69 0.36
CA LEU A 58 -8.03 -10.43 0.25
C LEU A 58 -8.24 -11.95 0.32
N VAL A 59 -9.03 -12.42 1.29
CA VAL A 59 -9.31 -13.85 1.50
C VAL A 59 -10.02 -14.46 0.29
N GLU A 60 -10.99 -13.76 -0.29
CA GLU A 60 -11.68 -14.19 -1.51
C GLU A 60 -10.71 -14.31 -2.68
N ALA A 61 -9.84 -13.32 -2.88
CA ALA A 61 -8.81 -13.37 -3.93
C ALA A 61 -7.82 -14.52 -3.72
N CYS A 62 -7.39 -14.78 -2.47
CA CYS A 62 -6.51 -15.93 -2.17
C CYS A 62 -7.15 -17.25 -2.52
N LYS A 63 -8.44 -17.44 -2.20
CA LYS A 63 -9.21 -18.66 -2.53
C LYS A 63 -9.39 -18.86 -4.04
N ALA A 64 -9.57 -17.76 -4.77
CA ALA A 64 -9.72 -17.77 -6.23
C ALA A 64 -8.41 -18.02 -7.00
N LEU A 65 -7.26 -17.86 -6.34
CA LEU A 65 -5.92 -17.96 -6.93
C LEU A 65 -5.07 -19.02 -6.20
N PRO A 66 -5.46 -20.30 -6.18
CA PRO A 66 -4.83 -21.32 -5.33
C PRO A 66 -3.37 -21.64 -5.70
N ASP A 67 -2.93 -21.28 -6.89
CA ASP A 67 -1.58 -21.48 -7.42
C ASP A 67 -0.64 -20.30 -7.17
N ILE A 68 -1.15 -19.18 -6.63
CA ILE A 68 -0.35 -18.02 -6.26
C ILE A 68 -0.08 -18.03 -4.75
N PRO A 69 1.18 -18.00 -4.30
CA PRO A 69 1.50 -17.90 -2.89
C PRO A 69 1.25 -16.50 -2.34
N PHE A 70 0.57 -16.42 -1.20
CA PHE A 70 0.34 -15.19 -0.46
C PHE A 70 1.02 -15.25 0.91
N VAL A 71 1.47 -14.09 1.36
CA VAL A 71 1.97 -13.87 2.72
C VAL A 71 1.19 -12.73 3.34
N ALA A 72 0.66 -12.94 4.55
CA ALA A 72 0.02 -11.90 5.33
C ALA A 72 0.81 -11.63 6.59
N ALA A 73 1.17 -10.36 6.83
CA ALA A 73 1.90 -9.91 8.00
C ALA A 73 1.06 -8.88 8.78
N GLY A 74 0.71 -9.17 10.00
CA GLY A 74 -0.11 -8.29 10.82
C GLY A 74 -0.84 -9.01 11.93
N SER A 75 -1.82 -8.32 12.49
CA SER A 75 -2.75 -8.86 13.49
C SER A 75 -4.07 -8.10 13.44
N GLY A 76 -5.12 -8.67 13.99
CA GLY A 76 -6.41 -7.98 14.07
C GLY A 76 -7.60 -8.92 14.26
N PRO A 77 -8.82 -8.36 14.36
CA PRO A 77 -10.01 -9.13 14.67
C PRO A 77 -10.37 -10.19 13.62
N LEU A 78 -9.93 -10.03 12.37
CA LEU A 78 -10.19 -10.99 11.27
C LEU A 78 -9.03 -11.97 11.04
N GLU A 79 -8.13 -12.14 12.00
CA GLU A 79 -7.01 -13.09 11.87
C GLU A 79 -7.48 -14.52 11.61
N GLY A 80 -8.60 -14.91 12.22
CA GLY A 80 -9.23 -16.21 12.02
C GLY A 80 -9.67 -16.49 10.57
N GLU A 81 -10.02 -15.46 9.81
CA GLU A 81 -10.45 -15.59 8.41
C GLU A 81 -9.31 -16.03 7.47
N LEU A 82 -8.06 -15.83 7.89
CA LEU A 82 -6.89 -16.25 7.12
C LEU A 82 -6.55 -17.73 7.34
N ALA A 83 -7.16 -18.35 8.35
CA ALA A 83 -6.87 -19.74 8.70
C ALA A 83 -7.40 -20.73 7.65
N GLY A 84 -6.65 -21.79 7.39
CA GLY A 84 -7.10 -22.87 6.49
C GLY A 84 -7.07 -22.55 5.00
N ILE A 85 -6.50 -21.41 4.59
CA ILE A 85 -6.27 -21.06 3.18
C ILE A 85 -4.91 -21.62 2.76
N PRO A 86 -4.84 -22.66 1.89
CA PRO A 86 -3.60 -23.43 1.67
C PRO A 86 -2.44 -22.61 1.09
N ASN A 87 -2.74 -21.60 0.27
CA ASN A 87 -1.77 -20.76 -0.40
C ASN A 87 -1.50 -19.42 0.33
N LEU A 88 -2.06 -19.22 1.53
CA LEU A 88 -1.88 -18.03 2.35
C LEU A 88 -1.11 -18.37 3.63
N LYS A 89 0.08 -17.83 3.77
CA LYS A 89 0.89 -17.94 4.99
C LYS A 89 0.70 -16.70 5.86
N ASN A 90 0.04 -16.83 7.00
CA ASN A 90 0.03 -15.80 8.03
C ASN A 90 1.33 -15.91 8.85
N VAL A 91 2.13 -14.85 8.87
CA VAL A 91 3.41 -14.77 9.61
C VAL A 91 3.28 -13.95 10.91
N GLY A 92 2.05 -13.53 11.25
CA GLY A 92 1.78 -12.70 12.41
C GLY A 92 2.30 -11.26 12.26
N PHE A 93 2.28 -10.52 13.36
CA PHE A 93 2.79 -9.13 13.36
C PHE A 93 4.29 -9.12 13.14
N GLN A 94 4.72 -8.31 12.18
CA GLN A 94 6.13 -8.10 11.84
C GLN A 94 6.49 -6.61 11.94
N SER A 95 7.73 -6.32 12.28
CA SER A 95 8.24 -4.94 12.37
C SER A 95 9.73 -4.88 12.08
N GLY A 96 10.28 -3.67 11.94
CA GLY A 96 11.72 -3.46 11.76
C GLY A 96 12.27 -4.17 10.51
N GLU A 97 13.46 -4.78 10.65
CA GLU A 97 14.14 -5.42 9.51
C GLU A 97 13.39 -6.63 8.95
N GLU A 98 12.66 -7.36 9.79
CA GLU A 98 11.89 -8.53 9.36
C GLU A 98 10.77 -8.12 8.40
N LEU A 99 10.01 -7.07 8.75
CA LEU A 99 9.00 -6.50 7.86
C LEU A 99 9.63 -5.95 6.57
N GLN A 100 10.75 -5.24 6.69
CA GLN A 100 11.45 -4.69 5.53
C GLN A 100 11.89 -5.79 4.55
N ARG A 101 12.40 -6.92 5.06
CA ARG A 101 12.77 -8.08 4.25
C ARG A 101 11.57 -8.73 3.57
N LEU A 102 10.46 -8.85 4.26
CA LEU A 102 9.21 -9.33 3.68
C LEU A 102 8.73 -8.41 2.55
N ILE A 103 8.76 -7.11 2.76
CA ILE A 103 8.35 -6.16 1.72
C ILE A 103 9.31 -6.25 0.54
N ALA A 104 10.61 -6.11 0.75
CA ALA A 104 11.62 -6.13 -0.30
C ALA A 104 11.63 -7.45 -1.10
N GLY A 105 11.31 -8.57 -0.43
CA GLY A 105 11.26 -9.90 -1.06
C GLY A 105 9.99 -10.18 -1.86
N ALA A 106 8.89 -9.45 -1.64
CA ALA A 106 7.63 -9.70 -2.33
C ALA A 106 7.68 -9.31 -3.81
N ARG A 107 6.98 -10.05 -4.67
CA ARG A 107 6.77 -9.66 -6.09
C ARG A 107 5.78 -8.53 -6.24
N LEU A 108 4.73 -8.53 -5.41
CA LEU A 108 3.64 -7.57 -5.43
C LEU A 108 3.17 -7.36 -4.00
N SER A 109 2.80 -6.14 -3.66
CA SER A 109 2.18 -5.81 -2.38
C SER A 109 0.73 -5.36 -2.60
N LEU A 110 -0.17 -5.71 -1.68
CA LEU A 110 -1.58 -5.36 -1.75
C LEU A 110 -1.94 -4.31 -0.71
N CYS A 111 -2.75 -3.35 -1.14
CA CYS A 111 -3.42 -2.39 -0.25
C CYS A 111 -4.93 -2.37 -0.57
N PRO A 112 -5.69 -3.41 -0.15
CA PRO A 112 -7.09 -3.59 -0.55
C PRO A 112 -8.07 -2.84 0.35
N SER A 113 -7.69 -1.69 0.90
CA SER A 113 -8.52 -0.92 1.83
C SER A 113 -9.91 -0.61 1.27
N GLU A 114 -10.91 -0.74 2.13
CA GLU A 114 -12.32 -0.41 1.87
C GLU A 114 -12.77 0.86 2.61
N CYS A 115 -11.81 1.59 3.18
CA CYS A 115 -12.05 2.89 3.80
C CYS A 115 -11.19 3.98 3.16
N TYR A 116 -11.49 5.23 3.46
CA TYR A 116 -10.71 6.37 3.00
C TYR A 116 -9.33 6.43 3.68
N ASP A 117 -8.45 5.49 3.33
CA ASP A 117 -7.05 5.63 3.69
C ASP A 117 -6.46 6.88 3.02
N ASN A 118 -5.86 7.75 3.81
CA ASN A 118 -5.42 9.03 3.28
C ASN A 118 -4.00 9.01 2.71
N CYS A 119 -3.08 8.34 3.40
CA CYS A 119 -1.67 8.24 2.99
C CYS A 119 -1.07 7.01 3.69
N PRO A 120 -1.45 5.78 3.27
CA PRO A 120 -1.06 4.56 3.96
C PRO A 120 0.45 4.31 3.85
N PHE A 121 1.09 4.13 5.00
CA PHE A 121 2.51 3.80 5.06
C PHE A 121 2.83 2.48 4.35
N SER A 122 1.89 1.52 4.34
CA SER A 122 2.09 0.25 3.63
C SER A 122 2.35 0.43 2.13
N VAL A 123 1.70 1.39 1.48
CA VAL A 123 1.98 1.73 0.07
C VAL A 123 3.35 2.39 -0.04
N MET A 124 3.64 3.39 0.79
CA MET A 124 4.90 4.12 0.76
C MET A 124 6.10 3.20 1.02
N GLU A 125 6.00 2.35 2.05
CA GLU A 125 7.05 1.38 2.40
C GLU A 125 7.26 0.34 1.28
N SER A 126 6.17 -0.18 0.68
CA SER A 126 6.28 -1.12 -0.43
C SER A 126 7.07 -0.52 -1.60
N LEU A 127 6.69 0.66 -2.05
CA LEU A 127 7.36 1.35 -3.16
C LEU A 127 8.82 1.68 -2.81
N MET A 128 9.08 2.16 -1.61
CA MET A 128 10.45 2.46 -1.16
C MET A 128 11.36 1.23 -1.09
N TYR A 129 10.81 0.08 -0.72
CA TYR A 129 11.59 -1.15 -0.68
C TYR A 129 11.59 -1.91 -2.01
N GLY A 130 11.16 -1.25 -3.10
CA GLY A 130 11.24 -1.79 -4.45
C GLY A 130 10.16 -2.84 -4.75
N THR A 131 9.00 -2.75 -4.10
CA THR A 131 7.89 -3.67 -4.33
C THR A 131 6.70 -2.91 -4.90
N PRO A 132 6.27 -3.24 -6.14
CA PRO A 132 5.11 -2.62 -6.76
C PRO A 132 3.83 -2.90 -5.96
N VAL A 133 2.87 -1.98 -6.06
CA VAL A 133 1.64 -2.05 -5.28
C VAL A 133 0.41 -2.20 -6.17
N LEU A 134 -0.46 -3.13 -5.82
CA LEU A 134 -1.84 -3.15 -6.30
C LEU A 134 -2.72 -2.58 -5.19
N GLY A 135 -3.19 -1.35 -5.38
CA GLY A 135 -3.97 -0.60 -4.40
C GLY A 135 -5.43 -0.44 -4.78
N ALA A 136 -6.30 -0.35 -3.78
CA ALA A 136 -7.69 -0.01 -4.00
C ALA A 136 -7.83 1.45 -4.47
N ASP A 137 -8.68 1.71 -5.45
CA ASP A 137 -8.99 3.06 -5.97
C ASP A 137 -9.94 3.78 -5.00
N ILE A 138 -9.41 4.13 -3.83
CA ILE A 138 -10.16 4.80 -2.77
C ILE A 138 -9.27 5.73 -1.94
N GLY A 139 -9.83 6.83 -1.49
CA GLY A 139 -9.14 7.74 -0.56
C GLY A 139 -7.94 8.43 -1.20
N GLY A 140 -6.81 8.39 -0.49
CA GLY A 140 -5.53 8.93 -0.96
C GLY A 140 -4.58 7.86 -1.52
N ILE A 141 -5.00 6.59 -1.60
CA ILE A 141 -4.18 5.50 -2.16
C ILE A 141 -3.75 5.81 -3.61
N PRO A 142 -4.66 6.27 -4.50
CA PRO A 142 -4.31 6.59 -5.89
C PRO A 142 -3.29 7.72 -6.03
N GLU A 143 -3.11 8.55 -5.01
CA GLU A 143 -2.12 9.64 -5.04
C GLU A 143 -0.67 9.14 -4.84
N LEU A 144 -0.50 7.92 -4.36
CA LEU A 144 0.80 7.31 -4.05
C LEU A 144 1.28 6.34 -5.12
N ILE A 145 0.36 5.85 -5.97
CA ILE A 145 0.62 4.83 -6.99
C ILE A 145 0.56 5.48 -8.36
N ASP A 146 1.65 5.40 -9.10
CA ASP A 146 1.69 5.77 -10.52
C ASP A 146 1.27 4.54 -11.33
N ALA A 147 -0.04 4.46 -11.65
CA ALA A 147 -0.64 3.31 -12.28
C ALA A 147 -0.04 3.04 -13.67
N GLY A 148 0.36 1.81 -13.92
CA GLY A 148 1.10 1.41 -15.13
C GLY A 148 2.61 1.65 -15.05
N VAL A 149 3.14 2.23 -13.96
CA VAL A 149 4.56 2.54 -13.77
C VAL A 149 5.15 1.79 -12.56
N ASN A 150 4.62 2.02 -11.35
CA ASN A 150 5.10 1.39 -10.12
C ASN A 150 4.04 0.55 -9.41
N GLY A 151 2.87 0.36 -10.03
CA GLY A 151 1.76 -0.40 -9.51
C GLY A 151 0.51 -0.28 -10.35
N GLU A 152 -0.60 -0.75 -9.82
CA GLU A 152 -1.92 -0.70 -10.44
C GLU A 152 -2.98 -0.36 -9.40
N LEU A 153 -4.16 0.02 -9.89
CA LEU A 153 -5.35 0.26 -9.08
C LEU A 153 -6.46 -0.73 -9.44
N PHE A 154 -7.31 -1.05 -8.45
CA PHE A 154 -8.52 -1.83 -8.65
C PHE A 154 -9.68 -1.22 -7.88
N GLU A 155 -10.91 -1.55 -8.24
CA GLU A 155 -12.12 -1.07 -7.59
C GLU A 155 -12.21 -1.58 -6.14
N SER A 156 -12.27 -0.66 -5.17
CA SER A 156 -12.32 -0.98 -3.75
C SER A 156 -13.50 -1.89 -3.39
N GLY A 157 -13.25 -2.94 -2.61
CA GLY A 157 -14.26 -3.90 -2.19
C GLY A 157 -14.69 -4.90 -3.28
N ASN A 158 -14.07 -4.85 -4.46
CA ASN A 158 -14.36 -5.75 -5.57
C ASN A 158 -13.29 -6.87 -5.62
N ALA A 159 -13.63 -8.04 -5.05
CA ALA A 159 -12.72 -9.18 -4.99
C ALA A 159 -12.42 -9.78 -6.39
N ASP A 160 -13.38 -9.73 -7.31
CA ASP A 160 -13.18 -10.21 -8.67
C ASP A 160 -12.18 -9.32 -9.41
N ALA A 161 -12.31 -8.00 -9.28
CA ALA A 161 -11.36 -7.04 -9.86
C ALA A 161 -9.95 -7.20 -9.27
N LEU A 162 -9.84 -7.41 -7.94
CA LEU A 162 -8.57 -7.70 -7.29
C LEU A 162 -7.95 -8.99 -7.83
N THR A 163 -8.74 -10.06 -7.92
CA THR A 163 -8.32 -11.36 -8.42
C THR A 163 -7.80 -11.29 -9.86
N GLU A 164 -8.54 -10.64 -10.76
CA GLU A 164 -8.17 -10.46 -12.16
C GLU A 164 -6.85 -9.68 -12.30
N LYS A 165 -6.72 -8.59 -11.54
CA LYS A 165 -5.49 -7.77 -11.55
C LYS A 165 -4.29 -8.53 -11.00
N ILE A 166 -4.44 -9.28 -9.91
CA ILE A 166 -3.36 -10.12 -9.38
C ILE A 166 -2.93 -11.14 -10.43
N ARG A 167 -3.87 -11.87 -11.05
CA ARG A 167 -3.58 -12.86 -12.09
C ARG A 167 -2.83 -12.24 -13.24
N THR A 168 -3.34 -11.14 -13.80
CA THR A 168 -2.73 -10.45 -14.93
C THR A 168 -1.29 -10.01 -14.64
N LEU A 169 -1.06 -9.44 -13.45
CA LEU A 169 0.29 -9.02 -13.05
C LEU A 169 1.21 -10.20 -12.75
N TRP A 170 0.68 -11.25 -12.13
CA TRP A 170 1.46 -12.45 -11.78
C TRP A 170 1.96 -13.20 -13.00
N ASP A 171 1.15 -13.26 -14.04
CA ASP A 171 1.49 -13.94 -15.32
C ASP A 171 2.40 -13.08 -16.20
N ASP A 172 2.43 -11.75 -16.02
CA ASP A 172 3.33 -10.81 -16.72
C ASP A 172 4.53 -10.42 -15.86
N ARG A 173 5.49 -11.35 -15.75
CA ARG A 173 6.74 -11.12 -14.98
C ARG A 173 7.54 -9.93 -15.51
N THR A 174 7.53 -9.71 -16.82
CA THR A 174 8.24 -8.58 -17.43
C THR A 174 7.69 -7.24 -16.94
N ARG A 175 6.37 -7.13 -16.82
CA ARG A 175 5.71 -5.95 -16.27
C ARG A 175 6.03 -5.77 -14.80
N LEU A 176 5.95 -6.82 -13.97
CA LEU A 176 6.31 -6.74 -12.55
C LEU A 176 7.77 -6.31 -12.35
N ASP A 177 8.70 -6.82 -13.15
CA ASP A 177 10.10 -6.42 -13.10
C ASP A 177 10.31 -4.97 -13.55
N ALA A 178 9.54 -4.48 -14.52
CA ALA A 178 9.54 -3.08 -14.90
C ALA A 178 9.03 -2.18 -13.77
N TYR A 179 7.92 -2.56 -13.12
CA TYR A 179 7.39 -1.84 -11.96
C TYR A 179 8.36 -1.85 -10.78
N THR A 180 9.02 -2.98 -10.51
CA THR A 180 10.06 -3.09 -9.47
C THR A 180 11.20 -2.10 -9.72
N ARG A 181 11.67 -1.98 -10.97
CA ARG A 181 12.69 -0.98 -11.32
C ARG A 181 12.19 0.46 -11.14
N ALA A 182 10.95 0.73 -11.52
CA ALA A 182 10.35 2.05 -11.37
C ALA A 182 10.15 2.44 -9.89
N CYS A 183 9.86 1.50 -9.00
CA CYS A 183 9.84 1.74 -7.56
C CYS A 183 11.15 2.35 -7.04
N GLY A 184 12.30 1.96 -7.61
CA GLY A 184 13.60 2.52 -7.25
C GLY A 184 13.77 4.02 -7.51
N THR A 185 12.88 4.61 -8.32
CA THR A 185 12.84 6.07 -8.60
C THR A 185 11.71 6.77 -7.84
N THR A 186 10.82 6.02 -7.18
CA THR A 186 9.75 6.59 -6.37
C THR A 186 10.34 7.24 -5.13
N ARG A 187 9.96 8.49 -4.88
CA ARG A 187 10.48 9.29 -3.78
C ARG A 187 9.35 9.87 -2.95
N PHE A 188 9.50 9.78 -1.65
CA PHE A 188 8.68 10.46 -0.65
C PHE A 188 9.55 11.41 0.14
N ASP A 189 8.94 12.40 0.77
CA ASP A 189 9.68 13.35 1.62
C ASP A 189 10.36 12.62 2.79
N THR A 190 11.56 13.05 3.12
CA THR A 190 12.21 12.71 4.40
C THR A 190 11.62 13.54 5.53
N VAL A 191 12.00 13.23 6.78
CA VAL A 191 11.61 14.02 7.95
C VAL A 191 12.06 15.47 7.79
N GLU A 192 13.28 15.68 7.30
CA GLU A 192 13.89 17.01 7.10
C GLU A 192 13.14 17.80 6.02
N GLU A 193 12.91 17.19 4.85
CA GLU A 193 12.18 17.81 3.75
C GLU A 193 10.74 18.15 4.14
N TYR A 194 10.11 17.28 4.91
CA TYR A 194 8.76 17.53 5.44
C TYR A 194 8.77 18.70 6.42
N ALA A 195 9.76 18.76 7.33
CA ALA A 195 9.90 19.87 8.28
C ALA A 195 10.14 21.20 7.56
N GLU A 196 10.99 21.24 6.53
CA GLU A 196 11.22 22.42 5.70
C GLU A 196 9.95 22.95 5.04
N LYS A 197 9.08 22.05 4.55
CA LYS A 197 7.77 22.40 3.98
C LYS A 197 6.76 22.86 5.05
N LEU A 198 6.89 22.33 6.25
CA LEU A 198 5.99 22.58 7.36
C LEU A 198 6.23 23.94 8.02
N MET A 199 7.49 24.32 8.23
CA MET A 199 7.87 25.52 8.96
C MET A 199 7.21 26.80 8.43
N PRO A 200 7.16 27.09 7.11
CA PRO A 200 6.50 28.27 6.59
C PRO A 200 4.99 28.34 6.86
N LEU A 201 4.34 27.21 7.13
CA LEU A 201 2.92 27.16 7.44
C LEU A 201 2.61 27.63 8.87
N TYR A 202 3.59 27.57 9.78
CA TYR A 202 3.47 28.07 11.15
C TYR A 202 3.80 29.55 11.30
N GLN A 203 4.48 30.13 10.29
CA GLN A 203 4.89 31.53 10.30
C GLN A 203 3.83 32.49 9.70
N ARG A 204 2.70 31.96 9.26
CA ARG A 204 1.53 32.69 8.74
C ARG A 204 0.47 32.83 9.83
#